data_ce8a959afb5e4869172c4fa9908129e1
#
_entry.id   ce8a959afb5e4869172c4fa9908129e1
#
_cell.length_a   1.000
_cell.length_b   1.000
_cell.length_c   1.000
_cell.angle_alpha   90.00
_cell.angle_beta   90.00
_cell.angle_gamma   90.00
#
_symmetry.space_group_name_H-M   'P 1'
#
loop_
_entity.id
_entity.type
_entity.pdbx_description
1 polymer ?
#
loop_
_entity_poly.entity_id
_entity_poly.type
_entity_poly.pdbx_seq_one_letter_code
_entity_poly.pdbx_strand_id
1 'polypeptide(L)'
;MSDAPTSPRFSAATSTRLLDHAQLEALCADYDGFLLDLWGVVMDGTEAFPGALAWLARRHAEGRPVWFLSNSSSSVAEMSAGLERLGIRRDWFAGITTSGQLTIDALLQTAEYRRGGIYLAGVGLAQQSWPAEIRERFVEDIAQAALIIGVGSFPQDELEQRFAPLRGATDLPFLCANPDRVVVSGGRTVYGAGMLAELFSEEGGQVSWYGKPDPAAFRIAQRQLEARGARHILFVGD
;
A
#
# COMPACT_ATOMS: atom_id res chain seq x y z
N MET A 1 14.30 27.27 -21.07
CA MET A 1 14.23 25.92 -21.67
C MET A 1 14.42 24.95 -20.52
N SER A 2 13.33 24.40 -20.03
CA SER A 2 13.30 23.52 -18.84
C SER A 2 13.12 22.09 -19.36
N ASP A 3 14.13 21.24 -19.11
CA ASP A 3 14.06 19.83 -19.41
C ASP A 3 13.07 19.15 -18.47
N ALA A 4 11.96 18.68 -18.99
CA ALA A 4 11.05 17.79 -18.29
C ALA A 4 11.72 16.42 -18.09
N PRO A 5 11.58 15.79 -16.91
CA PRO A 5 12.14 14.46 -16.70
C PRO A 5 11.42 13.44 -17.57
N THR A 6 12.15 12.84 -18.50
CA THR A 6 11.69 11.72 -19.33
C THR A 6 11.39 10.52 -18.44
N SER A 7 10.15 10.06 -18.47
CA SER A 7 9.72 8.79 -17.86
C SER A 7 10.63 7.64 -18.33
N PRO A 8 11.05 6.73 -17.44
CA PRO A 8 11.83 5.58 -17.85
C PRO A 8 11.00 4.71 -18.81
N ARG A 9 11.48 4.57 -20.04
CA ARG A 9 10.94 3.59 -20.98
C ARG A 9 11.37 2.21 -20.50
N PHE A 10 10.44 1.45 -19.96
CA PHE A 10 10.65 0.02 -19.76
C PHE A 10 10.84 -0.61 -21.15
N SER A 11 12.05 -1.10 -21.41
CA SER A 11 12.36 -1.86 -22.61
C SER A 11 11.60 -3.18 -22.57
N ALA A 12 10.84 -3.43 -23.59
CA ALA A 12 10.02 -4.61 -23.75
C ALA A 12 10.86 -5.89 -23.91
N ALA A 13 10.20 -7.02 -23.61
CA ALA A 13 10.59 -8.40 -23.84
C ALA A 13 11.53 -9.02 -22.81
N THR A 14 11.10 -9.02 -21.56
CA THR A 14 11.47 -10.11 -20.65
C THR A 14 10.47 -11.25 -20.91
N SER A 15 10.91 -12.37 -21.45
CA SER A 15 10.05 -13.54 -21.59
C SER A 15 9.58 -13.96 -20.20
N THR A 16 8.27 -13.85 -19.94
CA THR A 16 7.68 -14.32 -18.68
C THR A 16 7.91 -15.81 -18.59
N ARG A 17 8.70 -16.24 -17.61
CA ARG A 17 8.94 -17.66 -17.34
C ARG A 17 8.12 -18.05 -16.12
N LEU A 18 7.23 -19.02 -16.29
CA LEU A 18 6.58 -19.66 -15.16
C LEU A 18 7.61 -20.56 -14.45
N LEU A 19 7.77 -20.35 -13.16
CA LEU A 19 8.62 -21.18 -12.32
C LEU A 19 7.75 -22.25 -11.65
N ASP A 20 8.21 -23.48 -11.65
CA ASP A 20 7.67 -24.51 -10.76
C ASP A 20 8.19 -24.32 -9.32
N HIS A 21 7.66 -25.11 -8.39
CA HIS A 21 8.04 -24.98 -6.98
C HIS A 21 9.55 -25.19 -6.73
N ALA A 22 10.17 -26.15 -7.43
CA ALA A 22 11.60 -26.45 -7.26
C ALA A 22 12.47 -25.30 -7.80
N GLN A 23 12.08 -24.70 -8.92
CA GLN A 23 12.75 -23.56 -9.51
C GLN A 23 12.62 -22.30 -8.63
N LEU A 24 11.45 -22.08 -8.01
CA LEU A 24 11.25 -20.99 -7.04
C LEU A 24 12.15 -21.19 -5.82
N GLU A 25 12.22 -22.38 -5.27
CA GLU A 25 13.10 -22.68 -4.12
C GLU A 25 14.58 -22.53 -4.47
N ALA A 26 14.98 -22.95 -5.67
CA ALA A 26 16.35 -22.74 -6.16
C ALA A 26 16.68 -21.25 -6.29
N LEU A 27 15.77 -20.43 -6.81
CA LEU A 27 15.92 -18.99 -6.88
C LEU A 27 16.06 -18.39 -5.48
N CYS A 28 15.19 -18.79 -4.54
CA CYS A 28 15.21 -18.29 -3.16
C CYS A 28 16.52 -18.64 -2.43
N ALA A 29 17.28 -19.64 -2.86
CA ALA A 29 18.54 -20.04 -2.22
C ALA A 29 19.61 -18.93 -2.23
N ASP A 30 19.59 -18.07 -3.23
CA ASP A 30 20.55 -16.98 -3.43
C ASP A 30 20.24 -15.72 -2.58
N TYR A 31 19.09 -15.72 -1.87
CA TYR A 31 18.60 -14.57 -1.11
C TYR A 31 18.49 -14.89 0.37
N ASP A 32 18.80 -13.90 1.21
CA ASP A 32 18.79 -14.01 2.67
C ASP A 32 17.68 -13.18 3.34
N GLY A 33 16.91 -12.42 2.54
CA GLY A 33 15.73 -11.67 2.95
C GLY A 33 14.70 -11.57 1.83
N PHE A 34 13.44 -11.38 2.20
CA PHE A 34 12.32 -11.35 1.24
C PHE A 34 11.40 -10.17 1.50
N LEU A 35 11.13 -9.40 0.46
CA LEU A 35 10.13 -8.33 0.46
C LEU A 35 8.98 -8.74 -0.45
N LEU A 36 7.82 -9.01 0.15
CA LEU A 36 6.66 -9.54 -0.56
C LEU A 36 5.52 -8.54 -0.59
N ASP A 37 4.84 -8.47 -1.73
CA ASP A 37 3.48 -7.95 -1.75
C ASP A 37 2.54 -8.90 -1.02
N LEU A 38 1.35 -8.42 -0.65
CA LEU A 38 0.32 -9.22 0.03
C LEU A 38 -0.74 -9.71 -0.94
N TRP A 39 -1.42 -8.79 -1.64
CA TRP A 39 -2.50 -9.12 -2.55
C TRP A 39 -1.95 -9.76 -3.83
N GLY A 40 -2.58 -10.84 -4.29
CA GLY A 40 -2.11 -11.58 -5.46
C GLY A 40 -0.87 -12.46 -5.24
N VAL A 41 -0.11 -12.25 -4.16
CA VAL A 41 1.12 -12.98 -3.83
C VAL A 41 0.93 -13.91 -2.63
N VAL A 42 0.38 -13.38 -1.53
CA VAL A 42 0.21 -14.12 -0.27
C VAL A 42 -1.25 -14.47 -0.02
N MET A 43 -2.15 -13.60 -0.45
CA MET A 43 -3.59 -13.73 -0.22
C MET A 43 -4.37 -13.08 -1.36
N ASP A 44 -5.69 -13.41 -1.43
CA ASP A 44 -6.64 -12.77 -2.35
C ASP A 44 -7.54 -11.72 -1.65
N GLY A 45 -7.30 -11.51 -0.34
CA GLY A 45 -8.08 -10.62 0.52
C GLY A 45 -9.15 -11.31 1.35
N THR A 46 -9.53 -12.53 1.00
CA THR A 46 -10.48 -13.38 1.74
C THR A 46 -9.80 -14.56 2.41
N GLU A 47 -8.79 -15.11 1.75
CA GLU A 47 -8.00 -16.24 2.25
C GLU A 47 -6.52 -16.10 1.87
N ALA A 48 -5.65 -16.72 2.67
CA ALA A 48 -4.24 -16.86 2.33
C ALA A 48 -4.03 -18.07 1.41
N PHE A 49 -3.16 -17.91 0.42
CA PHE A 49 -2.84 -19.03 -0.47
C PHE A 49 -2.12 -20.13 0.29
N PRO A 50 -2.57 -21.41 0.19
CA PRO A 50 -1.95 -22.52 0.93
C PRO A 50 -0.44 -22.65 0.66
N GLY A 51 0.00 -22.41 -0.57
CA GLY A 51 1.40 -22.39 -0.95
C GLY A 51 2.20 -21.28 -0.24
N ALA A 52 1.61 -20.09 -0.06
CA ALA A 52 2.22 -18.97 0.65
C ALA A 52 2.39 -19.27 2.14
N LEU A 53 1.38 -19.90 2.78
CA LEU A 53 1.48 -20.31 4.19
C LEU A 53 2.64 -21.28 4.42
N ALA A 54 2.74 -22.31 3.59
CA ALA A 54 3.82 -23.29 3.67
C ALA A 54 5.20 -22.66 3.43
N TRP A 55 5.27 -21.73 2.48
CA TRP A 55 6.51 -21.03 2.14
C TRP A 55 6.96 -20.09 3.29
N LEU A 56 6.04 -19.31 3.87
CA LEU A 56 6.33 -18.43 5.00
C LEU A 56 6.81 -19.21 6.22
N ALA A 57 6.13 -20.32 6.55
CA ALA A 57 6.54 -21.20 7.66
C ALA A 57 7.97 -21.76 7.44
N ARG A 58 8.33 -22.10 6.22
CA ARG A 58 9.69 -22.56 5.88
C ARG A 58 10.71 -21.43 6.03
N ARG A 59 10.46 -20.23 5.49
CA ARG A 59 11.40 -19.10 5.65
C ARG A 59 11.61 -18.76 7.12
N HIS A 60 10.56 -18.81 7.92
CA HIS A 60 10.67 -18.63 9.37
C HIS A 60 11.58 -19.71 10.01
N ALA A 61 11.38 -21.00 9.68
CA ALA A 61 12.20 -22.09 10.20
C ALA A 61 13.67 -21.98 9.79
N GLU A 62 13.97 -21.39 8.64
CA GLU A 62 15.32 -21.10 8.15
C GLU A 62 15.94 -19.85 8.75
N GLY A 63 15.19 -19.08 9.55
CA GLY A 63 15.64 -17.81 10.11
C GLY A 63 15.81 -16.69 9.08
N ARG A 64 15.20 -16.82 7.92
CA ARG A 64 15.24 -15.82 6.84
C ARG A 64 14.11 -14.81 7.01
N PRO A 65 14.40 -13.50 7.20
CA PRO A 65 13.39 -12.50 7.45
C PRO A 65 12.52 -12.24 6.21
N VAL A 66 11.20 -12.19 6.44
CA VAL A 66 10.21 -11.76 5.45
C VAL A 66 9.62 -10.43 5.90
N TRP A 67 9.51 -9.47 5.00
CA TRP A 67 8.84 -8.20 5.21
C TRP A 67 7.73 -8.03 4.18
N PHE A 68 6.58 -7.53 4.60
CA PHE A 68 5.49 -7.23 3.66
C PHE A 68 5.47 -5.76 3.27
N LEU A 69 5.14 -5.48 2.01
CA LEU A 69 4.93 -4.13 1.49
C LEU A 69 3.59 -4.09 0.76
N SER A 70 2.63 -3.32 1.28
CA SER A 70 1.26 -3.28 0.78
C SER A 70 0.78 -1.85 0.55
N ASN A 71 -0.02 -1.65 -0.51
CA ASN A 71 -0.72 -0.39 -0.78
C ASN A 71 -2.03 -0.22 0.02
N SER A 72 -2.32 -1.14 0.94
CA SER A 72 -3.48 -1.00 1.82
C SER A 72 -3.42 0.27 2.66
N SER A 73 -4.56 0.95 2.80
CA SER A 73 -4.73 2.10 3.71
C SER A 73 -4.85 1.72 5.19
N SER A 74 -4.78 0.44 5.53
CA SER A 74 -4.78 -0.04 6.92
C SER A 74 -3.48 0.33 7.65
N SER A 75 -3.59 0.55 8.96
CA SER A 75 -2.41 0.62 9.83
C SER A 75 -1.68 -0.74 9.89
N VAL A 76 -0.41 -0.72 10.32
CA VAL A 76 0.36 -1.97 10.54
C VAL A 76 -0.35 -2.89 11.55
N ALA A 77 -0.95 -2.33 12.59
CA ALA A 77 -1.66 -3.10 13.63
C ALA A 77 -2.88 -3.84 13.04
N GLU A 78 -3.70 -3.14 12.27
CA GLU A 78 -4.87 -3.71 11.61
C GLU A 78 -4.48 -4.77 10.57
N MET A 79 -3.49 -4.47 9.73
CA MET A 79 -3.00 -5.43 8.74
C MET A 79 -2.46 -6.69 9.41
N SER A 80 -1.66 -6.56 10.49
CA SER A 80 -1.15 -7.71 11.24
C SER A 80 -2.28 -8.58 11.79
N ALA A 81 -3.30 -7.98 12.42
CA ALA A 81 -4.47 -8.70 12.91
C ALA A 81 -5.27 -9.36 11.77
N GLY A 82 -5.33 -8.73 10.61
CA GLY A 82 -5.93 -9.30 9.40
C GLY A 82 -5.20 -10.56 8.94
N LEU A 83 -3.88 -10.50 8.84
CA LEU A 83 -3.04 -11.63 8.44
C LEU A 83 -3.15 -12.82 9.42
N GLU A 84 -3.20 -12.55 10.73
CA GLU A 84 -3.40 -13.60 11.75
C GLU A 84 -4.75 -14.33 11.59
N ARG A 85 -5.83 -13.59 11.27
CA ARG A 85 -7.13 -14.21 10.96
C ARG A 85 -7.11 -15.11 9.73
N LEU A 86 -6.21 -14.85 8.78
CA LEU A 86 -5.97 -15.66 7.59
C LEU A 86 -4.98 -16.82 7.83
N GLY A 87 -4.55 -17.04 9.08
CA GLY A 87 -3.63 -18.12 9.44
C GLY A 87 -2.15 -17.80 9.26
N ILE A 88 -1.79 -16.56 8.91
CA ILE A 88 -0.40 -16.11 8.80
C ILE A 88 0.07 -15.70 10.20
N ARG A 89 0.91 -16.53 10.80
CA ARG A 89 1.38 -16.28 12.18
C ARG A 89 2.26 -15.04 12.25
N ARG A 90 2.13 -14.30 13.37
CA ARG A 90 2.89 -13.05 13.59
C ARG A 90 4.40 -13.27 13.61
N ASP A 91 4.87 -14.44 13.99
CA ASP A 91 6.29 -14.81 14.03
C ASP A 91 6.88 -15.22 12.66
N TRP A 92 6.03 -15.41 11.62
CA TRP A 92 6.49 -15.78 10.29
C TRP A 92 7.00 -14.60 9.46
N PHE A 93 6.77 -13.39 9.90
CA PHE A 93 7.24 -12.19 9.21
C PHE A 93 7.87 -11.18 10.17
N ALA A 94 8.88 -10.48 9.70
CA ALA A 94 9.65 -9.53 10.49
C ALA A 94 8.93 -8.18 10.66
N GLY A 95 8.03 -7.85 9.74
CA GLY A 95 7.23 -6.64 9.79
C GLY A 95 6.47 -6.36 8.51
N ILE A 96 5.77 -5.22 8.51
CA ILE A 96 4.93 -4.77 7.41
C ILE A 96 5.13 -3.27 7.20
N THR A 97 5.17 -2.84 5.95
CA THR A 97 5.01 -1.44 5.54
C THR A 97 3.69 -1.34 4.78
N THR A 98 2.77 -0.48 5.22
CA THR A 98 1.52 -0.20 4.52
C THR A 98 1.45 1.26 4.10
N SER A 99 0.77 1.57 3.01
CA SER A 99 0.52 2.96 2.59
C SER A 99 -0.23 3.74 3.67
N GLY A 100 -1.17 3.08 4.37
CA GLY A 100 -1.88 3.67 5.49
C GLY A 100 -0.95 4.08 6.62
N GLN A 101 0.00 3.22 7.03
CA GLN A 101 0.97 3.57 8.07
C GLN A 101 1.89 4.72 7.63
N LEU A 102 2.38 4.70 6.38
CA LEU A 102 3.19 5.81 5.86
C LEU A 102 2.44 7.13 5.87
N THR A 103 1.14 7.11 5.57
CA THR A 103 0.28 8.31 5.62
C THR A 103 0.05 8.76 7.07
N ILE A 104 -0.19 7.84 8.00
CA ILE A 104 -0.31 8.13 9.44
C ILE A 104 0.98 8.80 9.94
N ASP A 105 2.13 8.23 9.62
CA ASP A 105 3.42 8.78 10.02
C ASP A 105 3.64 10.19 9.46
N ALA A 106 3.27 10.42 8.19
CA ALA A 106 3.33 11.75 7.57
C ALA A 106 2.42 12.77 8.28
N LEU A 107 1.19 12.39 8.63
CA LEU A 107 0.25 13.25 9.35
C LEU A 107 0.76 13.65 10.73
N LEU A 108 1.46 12.74 11.41
CA LEU A 108 1.99 12.98 12.75
C LEU A 108 3.32 13.75 12.75
N GLN A 109 4.12 13.60 11.69
CA GLN A 109 5.46 14.17 11.61
C GLN A 109 5.51 15.52 10.88
N THR A 110 4.61 15.73 9.88
CA THR A 110 4.60 16.96 9.07
C THR A 110 3.76 18.04 9.75
N ALA A 111 4.38 19.17 10.09
CA ALA A 111 3.73 20.26 10.82
C ALA A 111 2.50 20.82 10.08
N GLU A 112 2.55 20.87 8.75
CA GLU A 112 1.48 21.35 7.87
C GLU A 112 0.22 20.49 7.95
N TYR A 113 0.37 19.18 8.20
CA TYR A 113 -0.73 18.21 8.25
C TYR A 113 -1.35 18.05 9.65
N ARG A 114 -0.80 18.70 10.67
CA ARG A 114 -1.25 18.51 12.06
C ARG A 114 -2.51 19.26 12.43
N ARG A 115 -3.01 20.16 11.59
CA ARG A 115 -4.11 21.06 11.92
C ARG A 115 -5.25 20.98 10.91
N GLY A 116 -6.46 21.36 11.39
CA GLY A 116 -7.66 21.43 10.58
C GLY A 116 -8.34 20.09 10.33
N GLY A 117 -9.48 20.15 9.66
CA GLY A 117 -10.30 18.98 9.32
C GLY A 117 -9.64 18.11 8.26
N ILE A 118 -9.98 16.82 8.25
CA ILE A 118 -9.53 15.84 7.28
C ILE A 118 -10.75 15.26 6.56
N TYR A 119 -10.82 15.44 5.25
CA TYR A 119 -11.84 14.79 4.44
C TYR A 119 -11.34 13.45 3.92
N LEU A 120 -12.12 12.39 4.12
CA LEU A 120 -11.78 11.05 3.61
C LEU A 120 -12.42 10.83 2.25
N ALA A 121 -11.60 10.72 1.22
CA ALA A 121 -12.02 10.35 -0.13
C ALA A 121 -11.89 8.84 -0.34
N GLY A 122 -12.93 8.20 -0.83
CA GLY A 122 -13.01 6.76 -0.99
C GLY A 122 -13.81 6.07 0.11
N VAL A 123 -13.70 4.76 0.19
CA VAL A 123 -14.36 3.92 1.20
C VAL A 123 -13.31 3.04 1.85
N GLY A 124 -13.34 2.91 3.14
CA GLY A 124 -12.43 2.00 3.81
C GLY A 124 -12.73 1.80 5.29
N LEU A 125 -12.38 0.62 5.75
CA LEU A 125 -12.36 0.25 7.16
C LEU A 125 -11.17 0.87 7.91
N ALA A 126 -10.24 1.48 7.19
CA ALA A 126 -9.01 2.10 7.71
C ALA A 126 -9.26 3.16 8.79
N GLN A 127 -10.44 3.75 8.80
CA GLN A 127 -10.82 4.77 9.77
C GLN A 127 -10.81 4.29 11.23
N GLN A 128 -11.05 3.01 11.47
CA GLN A 128 -11.18 2.47 12.84
C GLN A 128 -9.83 2.23 13.51
N SER A 129 -8.79 1.97 12.73
CA SER A 129 -7.47 1.63 13.25
C SER A 129 -6.48 2.79 13.28
N TRP A 130 -6.90 3.96 12.80
CA TRP A 130 -6.07 5.16 12.81
C TRP A 130 -6.03 5.78 14.21
N PRO A 131 -4.92 6.45 14.61
CA PRO A 131 -4.79 7.09 15.91
C PRO A 131 -5.96 8.05 16.22
N ALA A 132 -6.40 8.10 17.47
CA ALA A 132 -7.54 8.91 17.89
C ALA A 132 -7.37 10.38 17.51
N GLU A 133 -6.17 10.94 17.70
CA GLU A 133 -5.81 12.31 17.35
C GLU A 133 -5.99 12.65 15.86
N ILE A 134 -5.93 11.64 14.97
CA ILE A 134 -6.23 11.81 13.54
C ILE A 134 -7.73 11.68 13.31
N ARG A 135 -8.37 10.65 13.91
CA ARG A 135 -9.80 10.37 13.72
C ARG A 135 -10.71 11.51 14.19
N GLU A 136 -10.34 12.17 15.29
CA GLU A 136 -11.07 13.32 15.83
C GLU A 136 -11.11 14.54 14.90
N ARG A 137 -10.27 14.53 13.86
CA ARG A 137 -10.21 15.57 12.83
C ARG A 137 -11.02 15.24 11.58
N PHE A 138 -11.61 14.04 11.47
CA PHE A 138 -12.39 13.68 10.31
C PHE A 138 -13.66 14.52 10.20
N VAL A 139 -13.90 15.03 9.00
CA VAL A 139 -15.06 15.86 8.66
C VAL A 139 -15.85 15.21 7.51
N GLU A 140 -17.16 15.40 7.52
CA GLU A 140 -18.04 14.90 6.46
C GLU A 140 -18.14 15.87 5.27
N ASP A 141 -18.02 17.17 5.53
CA ASP A 141 -18.05 18.20 4.50
C ASP A 141 -16.65 18.66 4.15
N ILE A 142 -16.29 18.53 2.87
CA ILE A 142 -14.99 18.92 2.34
C ILE A 142 -14.70 20.42 2.56
N ALA A 143 -15.74 21.27 2.65
CA ALA A 143 -15.57 22.68 2.95
C ALA A 143 -14.97 22.97 4.34
N GLN A 144 -15.00 21.99 5.25
CA GLN A 144 -14.39 22.06 6.58
C GLN A 144 -13.00 21.43 6.62
N ALA A 145 -12.55 20.84 5.51
CA ALA A 145 -11.26 20.17 5.45
C ALA A 145 -10.11 21.15 5.24
N ALA A 146 -8.97 20.82 5.82
CA ALA A 146 -7.67 21.43 5.52
C ALA A 146 -6.81 20.51 4.64
N LEU A 147 -7.17 19.22 4.53
CA LEU A 147 -6.54 18.26 3.65
C LEU A 147 -7.49 17.09 3.33
N ILE A 148 -7.17 16.37 2.26
CA ILE A 148 -7.89 15.19 1.78
C ILE A 148 -7.01 13.96 1.97
N ILE A 149 -7.61 12.84 2.38
CA ILE A 149 -6.91 11.55 2.38
C ILE A 149 -7.68 10.56 1.54
N GLY A 150 -7.03 10.02 0.51
CA GLY A 150 -7.56 8.94 -0.31
C GLY A 150 -7.36 7.58 0.36
N VAL A 151 -8.45 6.87 0.68
CA VAL A 151 -8.42 5.60 1.43
C VAL A 151 -9.28 4.51 0.78
N GLY A 152 -8.87 3.26 0.93
CA GLY A 152 -9.66 2.09 0.60
C GLY A 152 -9.95 1.91 -0.89
N SER A 153 -11.06 1.26 -1.17
CA SER A 153 -11.55 0.97 -2.53
C SER A 153 -13.08 1.06 -2.58
N PHE A 154 -13.64 1.21 -3.77
CA PHE A 154 -15.07 1.40 -3.98
C PHE A 154 -15.53 0.83 -5.33
N PRO A 155 -16.85 0.52 -5.51
CA PRO A 155 -17.41 0.08 -6.77
C PRO A 155 -17.15 1.09 -7.90
N GLN A 156 -16.93 0.58 -9.13
CA GLN A 156 -16.59 1.44 -10.27
C GLN A 156 -17.71 2.42 -10.65
N ASP A 157 -18.95 2.03 -10.47
CA ASP A 157 -20.15 2.84 -10.73
C ASP A 157 -20.33 3.99 -9.73
N GLU A 158 -19.62 3.98 -8.61
CA GLU A 158 -19.62 5.07 -7.62
C GLU A 158 -18.58 6.17 -7.91
N LEU A 159 -17.75 6.04 -8.97
CA LEU A 159 -16.64 6.95 -9.22
C LEU A 159 -17.07 8.41 -9.25
N GLU A 160 -18.10 8.73 -10.04
CA GLU A 160 -18.58 10.09 -10.18
C GLU A 160 -19.11 10.67 -8.86
N GLN A 161 -19.90 9.87 -8.11
CA GLN A 161 -20.42 10.28 -6.81
C GLN A 161 -19.30 10.59 -5.81
N ARG A 162 -18.19 9.80 -5.83
CA ARG A 162 -17.08 9.98 -4.91
C ARG A 162 -16.13 11.07 -5.34
N PHE A 163 -16.01 11.31 -6.63
CA PHE A 163 -15.14 12.36 -7.15
C PHE A 163 -15.81 13.74 -7.12
N ALA A 164 -17.14 13.83 -7.22
CA ALA A 164 -17.86 15.10 -7.26
C ALA A 164 -17.50 16.08 -6.13
N PRO A 165 -17.36 15.66 -4.85
CA PRO A 165 -16.95 16.58 -3.78
C PRO A 165 -15.52 17.11 -3.94
N LEU A 166 -14.66 16.40 -4.66
CA LEU A 166 -13.24 16.76 -4.83
C LEU A 166 -13.06 17.84 -5.90
N ARG A 167 -14.02 17.95 -6.82
CA ARG A 167 -13.99 18.99 -7.86
C ARG A 167 -14.02 20.38 -7.23
N GLY A 168 -13.10 21.22 -7.65
CA GLY A 168 -12.97 22.57 -7.12
C GLY A 168 -12.28 22.68 -5.75
N ALA A 169 -11.84 21.56 -5.17
CA ALA A 169 -11.08 21.54 -3.92
C ALA A 169 -9.56 21.38 -4.15
N THR A 170 -9.07 21.72 -5.34
CA THR A 170 -7.69 21.50 -5.80
C THR A 170 -6.64 22.32 -5.03
N ASP A 171 -7.07 23.29 -4.25
CA ASP A 171 -6.19 24.04 -3.31
C ASP A 171 -5.83 23.23 -2.06
N LEU A 172 -6.58 22.15 -1.76
CA LEU A 172 -6.29 21.29 -0.62
C LEU A 172 -5.23 20.26 -0.97
N PRO A 173 -4.27 19.96 -0.07
CA PRO A 173 -3.35 18.85 -0.28
C PRO A 173 -4.10 17.53 -0.22
N PHE A 174 -3.80 16.62 -1.16
CA PHE A 174 -4.35 15.26 -1.20
C PHE A 174 -3.25 14.25 -0.84
N LEU A 175 -3.45 13.47 0.23
CA LEU A 175 -2.58 12.38 0.65
C LEU A 175 -3.20 11.05 0.20
N CYS A 176 -2.56 10.35 -0.73
CA CYS A 176 -3.06 9.07 -1.24
C CYS A 176 -2.51 7.91 -0.40
N ALA A 177 -3.34 7.37 0.49
CA ALA A 177 -3.01 6.25 1.37
C ALA A 177 -3.29 4.86 0.73
N ASN A 178 -3.77 4.82 -0.49
CA ASN A 178 -3.88 3.62 -1.34
C ASN A 178 -3.62 4.02 -2.79
N PRO A 179 -2.37 3.90 -3.29
CA PRO A 179 -2.02 4.28 -4.66
C PRO A 179 -2.62 3.41 -5.76
N ASP A 180 -3.21 2.26 -5.44
CA ASP A 180 -3.79 1.38 -6.44
C ASP A 180 -4.99 2.05 -7.11
N ARG A 181 -4.99 2.07 -8.46
CA ARG A 181 -6.10 2.60 -9.27
C ARG A 181 -7.24 1.59 -9.34
N VAL A 182 -6.87 0.34 -9.43
CA VAL A 182 -7.77 -0.81 -9.58
C VAL A 182 -7.34 -1.90 -8.61
N VAL A 183 -8.31 -2.51 -7.96
CA VAL A 183 -8.10 -3.59 -7.01
C VAL A 183 -9.04 -4.74 -7.37
N VAL A 184 -8.59 -5.97 -7.26
CA VAL A 184 -9.46 -7.15 -7.32
C VAL A 184 -9.82 -7.57 -5.90
N SER A 185 -11.10 -7.54 -5.56
CA SER A 185 -11.59 -7.93 -4.25
C SER A 185 -12.80 -8.86 -4.38
N GLY A 186 -12.72 -10.07 -3.82
CA GLY A 186 -13.76 -11.07 -3.92
C GLY A 186 -14.15 -11.43 -5.37
N GLY A 187 -13.16 -11.46 -6.28
CA GLY A 187 -13.37 -11.74 -7.71
C GLY A 187 -14.00 -10.59 -8.51
N ARG A 188 -14.16 -9.41 -7.90
CA ARG A 188 -14.67 -8.21 -8.57
C ARG A 188 -13.59 -7.15 -8.69
N THR A 189 -13.57 -6.47 -9.83
CA THR A 189 -12.72 -5.31 -10.05
C THR A 189 -13.39 -4.07 -9.47
N VAL A 190 -12.69 -3.36 -8.58
CA VAL A 190 -13.12 -2.12 -7.95
C VAL A 190 -12.05 -1.05 -8.14
N TYR A 191 -12.41 0.23 -7.99
CA TYR A 191 -11.43 1.29 -7.96
C TYR A 191 -10.81 1.45 -6.57
N GLY A 192 -9.48 1.62 -6.53
CA GLY A 192 -8.78 2.10 -5.35
C GLY A 192 -8.81 3.62 -5.26
N ALA A 193 -8.43 4.16 -4.11
CA ALA A 193 -8.35 5.60 -3.91
C ALA A 193 -7.33 6.28 -4.85
N GLY A 194 -6.36 5.53 -5.41
CA GLY A 194 -5.45 6.00 -6.44
C GLY A 194 -6.16 6.54 -7.68
N MET A 195 -7.34 6.00 -8.03
CA MET A 195 -8.16 6.53 -9.12
C MET A 195 -8.65 7.96 -8.81
N LEU A 196 -9.12 8.22 -7.59
CA LEU A 196 -9.55 9.57 -7.19
C LEU A 196 -8.37 10.54 -7.14
N ALA A 197 -7.23 10.08 -6.65
CA ALA A 197 -6.00 10.88 -6.58
C ALA A 197 -5.48 11.27 -7.97
N GLU A 198 -5.56 10.37 -8.94
CA GLU A 198 -5.18 10.64 -10.32
C GLU A 198 -6.10 11.70 -10.96
N LEU A 199 -7.42 11.51 -10.89
CA LEU A 199 -8.39 12.49 -11.41
C LEU A 199 -8.22 13.86 -10.72
N PHE A 200 -7.97 13.89 -9.42
CA PHE A 200 -7.71 15.12 -8.68
C PHE A 200 -6.43 15.82 -9.18
N SER A 201 -5.39 15.06 -9.48
CA SER A 201 -4.15 15.59 -10.06
C SER A 201 -4.36 16.10 -11.48
N GLU A 202 -5.21 15.44 -12.28
CA GLU A 202 -5.56 15.89 -13.65
C GLU A 202 -6.31 17.22 -13.65
N GLU A 203 -7.09 17.51 -12.61
CA GLU A 203 -7.75 18.81 -12.39
C GLU A 203 -6.81 19.88 -11.77
N GLY A 204 -5.52 19.57 -11.59
CA GLY A 204 -4.50 20.50 -11.11
C GLY A 204 -4.25 20.45 -9.60
N GLY A 205 -4.86 19.52 -8.87
CA GLY A 205 -4.64 19.34 -7.44
C GLY A 205 -3.28 18.70 -7.14
N GLN A 206 -2.73 19.00 -5.96
CA GLN A 206 -1.46 18.43 -5.51
C GLN A 206 -1.69 17.13 -4.75
N VAL A 207 -1.04 16.04 -5.19
CA VAL A 207 -1.13 14.71 -4.58
C VAL A 207 0.22 14.27 -4.02
N SER A 208 0.23 13.86 -2.75
CA SER A 208 1.33 13.12 -2.13
C SER A 208 0.98 11.64 -2.11
N TRP A 209 1.80 10.82 -2.77
CA TRP A 209 1.58 9.38 -2.92
C TRP A 209 2.36 8.62 -1.85
N TYR A 210 1.69 7.71 -1.12
CA TYR A 210 2.29 6.87 -0.09
C TYR A 210 2.13 5.39 -0.46
N GLY A 211 3.23 4.71 -0.75
CA GLY A 211 3.23 3.29 -1.13
C GLY A 211 3.89 3.02 -2.48
N LYS A 212 3.71 1.80 -2.98
CA LYS A 212 4.20 1.38 -4.30
C LYS A 212 3.49 2.18 -5.41
N PRO A 213 4.16 2.61 -6.50
CA PRO A 213 5.55 2.33 -6.87
C PRO A 213 6.59 3.34 -6.34
N ASP A 214 6.24 4.20 -5.35
CA ASP A 214 7.21 5.17 -4.82
C ASP A 214 8.44 4.44 -4.26
N PRO A 215 9.67 4.75 -4.75
CA PRO A 215 10.89 4.16 -4.23
C PRO A 215 11.10 4.37 -2.72
N ALA A 216 10.49 5.38 -2.10
CA ALA A 216 10.60 5.60 -0.66
C ALA A 216 9.99 4.46 0.14
N ALA A 217 8.85 3.92 -0.28
CA ALA A 217 8.21 2.77 0.37
C ALA A 217 9.10 1.52 0.34
N PHE A 218 9.74 1.26 -0.80
CA PHE A 218 10.70 0.15 -0.95
C PHE A 218 11.94 0.36 -0.06
N ARG A 219 12.52 1.57 -0.06
CA ARG A 219 13.69 1.88 0.77
C ARG A 219 13.41 1.71 2.26
N ILE A 220 12.23 2.08 2.74
CA ILE A 220 11.83 1.89 4.14
C ILE A 220 11.81 0.40 4.47
N ALA A 221 11.12 -0.42 3.67
CA ALA A 221 11.02 -1.85 3.88
C ALA A 221 12.39 -2.55 3.76
N GLN A 222 13.19 -2.19 2.77
CA GLN A 222 14.54 -2.72 2.56
C GLN A 222 15.44 -2.47 3.79
N ARG A 223 15.47 -1.24 4.31
CA ARG A 223 16.26 -0.90 5.52
C ARG A 223 15.86 -1.74 6.73
N GLN A 224 14.58 -2.11 6.84
CA GLN A 224 14.11 -2.97 7.91
C GLN A 224 14.63 -4.41 7.80
N LEU A 225 14.76 -4.93 6.59
CA LEU A 225 15.37 -6.23 6.32
C LEU A 225 16.89 -6.18 6.52
N GLU A 226 17.56 -5.13 6.02
CA GLU A 226 18.99 -4.91 6.22
C GLU A 226 19.37 -4.81 7.70
N ALA A 227 18.55 -4.13 8.52
CA ALA A 227 18.73 -4.04 9.96
C ALA A 227 18.60 -5.41 10.68
N ARG A 228 18.04 -6.41 10.00
CA ARG A 228 17.94 -7.81 10.46
C ARG A 228 18.99 -8.72 9.85
N GLY A 229 19.96 -8.14 9.16
CA GLY A 229 21.11 -8.83 8.59
C GLY A 229 20.95 -9.27 7.14
N ALA A 230 19.82 -9.02 6.48
CA ALA A 230 19.64 -9.34 5.08
C ALA A 230 20.54 -8.46 4.19
N ARG A 231 21.22 -9.08 3.22
CA ARG A 231 22.11 -8.41 2.27
C ARG A 231 21.66 -8.60 0.81
N HIS A 232 21.06 -9.74 0.53
CA HIS A 232 20.49 -10.09 -0.76
C HIS A 232 18.99 -10.28 -0.60
N ILE A 233 18.22 -9.29 -1.03
CA ILE A 233 16.78 -9.25 -0.82
C ILE A 233 16.06 -9.53 -2.14
N LEU A 234 15.19 -10.55 -2.14
CA LEU A 234 14.29 -10.83 -3.25
C LEU A 234 12.98 -10.04 -3.06
N PHE A 235 12.61 -9.29 -4.12
CA PHE A 235 11.32 -8.62 -4.19
C PHE A 235 10.35 -9.51 -4.98
N VAL A 236 9.17 -9.76 -4.42
CA VAL A 236 8.10 -10.52 -5.06
C VAL A 236 6.83 -9.71 -5.05
N GLY A 237 6.26 -9.46 -6.23
CA GLY A 237 5.03 -8.70 -6.43
C GLY A 237 4.42 -9.04 -7.78
N ASP A 238 3.14 -8.67 -7.96
CA ASP A 238 2.41 -8.77 -9.22
C ASP A 238 2.55 -7.51 -10.10
#